data_fd8c5abcf407bce924384674abd78856
#
_entry.id   fd8c5abcf407bce924384674abd78856
#
_cell.length_a   1.000
_cell.length_b   1.000
_cell.length_c   1.000
_cell.angle_alpha   90.00
_cell.angle_beta   90.00
_cell.angle_gamma   90.00
#
_symmetry.space_group_name_H-M   'P 1'
#
loop_
_entity.id
_entity.type
_entity.pdbx_description
1 polymer ?
#
loop_
_entity_poly.entity_id
_entity_poly.type
_entity_poly.pdbx_seq_one_letter_code
_entity_poly.pdbx_strand_id
1 'polypeptide(L)'
;MKKLILILTFCISCAQTDETIITPTEINYTIEKIHETDYVPWSIEFIDKNTFLYTERRGKMFKVYNGESIEIENIPDVFLKNQGGLLDIELHPNFSVNNKIFFSFSKGNNDTGANTAVASATLINNSLENIEILYHGEEQTTSSLHWGCRLQFNNDGYLFFTIGDRGNRNKNPQNIALDGGKVYRINEDGTIPNDNPFVNESGAKKAIFSYGHRNPQGMFKHPLTGEIWTNEHGPRGGDEINIISSGKNYGWPKITYGINYSGTTITNDKDLPGMEQPLYYWVPSIAPSGFEYLNSKKYYDWNGSILVGSLKYMYLERLVLDQNNNVKYREKVAENIGRVRDVKISPDGFIYLAVDNKGIFKIVP
;
A
#
# COMPACT_ATOMS: atom_id res chain seq x y z
N MET A 1 40.78 65.85 -15.91
CA MET A 1 40.18 64.66 -16.49
C MET A 1 39.43 63.92 -15.38
N LYS A 2 38.08 64.10 -15.28
CA LYS A 2 37.25 63.45 -14.29
C LYS A 2 36.64 62.16 -14.92
N LYS A 3 36.96 61.00 -14.34
CA LYS A 3 36.38 59.72 -14.78
C LYS A 3 34.99 59.60 -14.17
N LEU A 4 33.98 59.49 -15.02
CA LEU A 4 32.59 59.19 -14.66
C LEU A 4 32.46 57.67 -14.54
N ILE A 5 32.14 57.17 -13.33
CA ILE A 5 31.83 55.77 -13.10
C ILE A 5 30.32 55.62 -13.24
N LEU A 6 29.92 54.89 -14.27
CA LEU A 6 28.50 54.53 -14.49
C LEU A 6 28.19 53.26 -13.65
N ILE A 7 27.38 53.40 -12.59
CA ILE A 7 26.88 52.27 -11.80
C ILE A 7 25.62 51.78 -12.50
N LEU A 8 25.68 50.59 -13.12
CA LEU A 8 24.52 49.87 -13.62
C LEU A 8 23.85 49.15 -12.48
N THR A 9 22.70 49.64 -12.04
CA THR A 9 21.81 48.96 -11.10
C THR A 9 21.00 47.91 -11.87
N PHE A 10 21.32 46.64 -11.67
CA PHE A 10 20.48 45.54 -12.14
C PHE A 10 19.27 45.42 -11.15
N CYS A 11 18.10 45.84 -11.58
CA CYS A 11 16.83 45.50 -10.95
C CYS A 11 16.51 44.05 -11.29
N ILE A 12 16.74 43.12 -10.34
CA ILE A 12 16.17 41.79 -10.41
C ILE A 12 14.68 41.92 -10.06
N SER A 13 13.86 41.93 -11.11
CA SER A 13 12.41 41.74 -10.96
C SER A 13 12.18 40.30 -10.56
N CYS A 14 11.89 40.06 -9.26
CA CYS A 14 11.25 38.85 -8.86
C CYS A 14 9.84 38.84 -9.45
N ALA A 15 9.65 38.13 -10.55
CA ALA A 15 8.33 37.71 -10.97
C ALA A 15 7.80 36.74 -9.89
N GLN A 16 6.93 37.23 -9.01
CA GLN A 16 6.03 36.35 -8.26
C GLN A 16 5.16 35.67 -9.31
N THR A 17 5.43 34.40 -9.57
CA THR A 17 4.43 33.56 -10.22
C THR A 17 3.26 33.46 -9.24
N ASP A 18 2.12 34.05 -9.58
CA ASP A 18 0.85 33.76 -8.93
C ASP A 18 0.65 32.23 -9.03
N GLU A 19 1.01 31.50 -7.96
CA GLU A 19 0.52 30.17 -7.76
C GLU A 19 -0.99 30.31 -7.59
N THR A 20 -1.72 29.99 -8.64
CA THR A 20 -3.16 29.83 -8.59
C THR A 20 -3.42 28.79 -7.51
N ILE A 21 -3.86 29.24 -6.34
CA ILE A 21 -4.39 28.38 -5.29
C ILE A 21 -5.57 27.65 -5.95
N ILE A 22 -5.37 26.41 -6.32
CA ILE A 22 -6.45 25.56 -6.81
C ILE A 22 -7.31 25.28 -5.60
N THR A 23 -8.41 26.04 -5.46
CA THR A 23 -9.45 25.73 -4.50
C THR A 23 -10.05 24.39 -4.90
N PRO A 24 -10.08 23.39 -4.03
CA PRO A 24 -10.66 22.11 -4.37
C PRO A 24 -12.13 22.28 -4.71
N THR A 25 -12.56 21.59 -5.74
CA THR A 25 -14.00 21.50 -6.03
C THR A 25 -14.62 20.61 -4.97
N GLU A 26 -15.48 21.18 -4.12
CA GLU A 26 -16.27 20.39 -3.18
C GLU A 26 -17.25 19.51 -3.96
N ILE A 27 -17.06 18.19 -3.86
CA ILE A 27 -18.10 17.25 -4.30
C ILE A 27 -18.99 16.97 -3.10
N ASN A 28 -20.30 17.21 -3.27
CA ASN A 28 -21.27 16.72 -2.31
C ASN A 28 -21.35 15.20 -2.46
N TYR A 29 -21.15 14.48 -1.39
CA TYR A 29 -21.27 13.03 -1.37
C TYR A 29 -22.02 12.55 -0.13
N THR A 30 -22.57 11.36 -0.22
CA THR A 30 -23.14 10.61 0.91
C THR A 30 -22.30 9.37 1.17
N ILE A 31 -22.40 8.83 2.38
CA ILE A 31 -21.73 7.60 2.78
C ILE A 31 -22.78 6.55 3.09
N GLU A 32 -22.78 5.46 2.32
CA GLU A 32 -23.66 4.32 2.49
C GLU A 32 -22.88 3.18 3.19
N LYS A 33 -23.46 2.58 4.25
CA LYS A 33 -22.94 1.33 4.80
C LYS A 33 -23.46 0.18 3.95
N ILE A 34 -22.56 -0.57 3.33
CA ILE A 34 -22.87 -1.68 2.43
C ILE A 34 -22.89 -3.01 3.19
N HIS A 35 -21.98 -3.19 4.14
CA HIS A 35 -21.89 -4.41 4.94
C HIS A 35 -21.34 -4.08 6.32
N GLU A 36 -21.86 -4.72 7.35
CA GLU A 36 -21.43 -4.53 8.74
C GLU A 36 -20.53 -5.66 9.21
N THR A 37 -19.46 -5.34 9.91
CA THR A 37 -18.63 -6.30 10.66
C THR A 37 -18.01 -5.63 11.87
N ASP A 38 -18.01 -6.33 13.01
CA ASP A 38 -17.35 -5.91 14.26
C ASP A 38 -15.86 -6.23 14.28
N TYR A 39 -15.33 -6.79 13.18
CA TYR A 39 -13.93 -7.20 13.05
C TYR A 39 -13.17 -6.23 12.14
N VAL A 40 -11.90 -6.51 11.90
CA VAL A 40 -11.06 -5.72 11.00
C VAL A 40 -11.19 -6.26 9.58
N PRO A 41 -12.00 -5.64 8.70
CA PRO A 41 -11.99 -5.95 7.27
C PRO A 41 -10.68 -5.42 6.70
N TRP A 42 -9.81 -6.34 6.26
CA TRP A 42 -8.44 -5.94 5.92
C TRP A 42 -8.28 -5.52 4.46
N SER A 43 -8.96 -6.19 3.55
CA SER A 43 -8.92 -5.92 2.10
C SER A 43 -10.27 -6.21 1.45
N ILE A 44 -10.56 -5.46 0.37
CA ILE A 44 -11.73 -5.62 -0.50
C ILE A 44 -11.24 -5.90 -1.91
N GLU A 45 -11.88 -6.86 -2.61
CA GLU A 45 -11.61 -7.13 -4.02
C GLU A 45 -12.88 -7.44 -4.78
N PHE A 46 -13.10 -6.78 -5.92
CA PHE A 46 -14.35 -6.88 -6.68
C PHE A 46 -14.30 -7.98 -7.74
N ILE A 47 -15.25 -8.92 -7.67
CA ILE A 47 -15.51 -9.90 -8.76
C ILE A 47 -16.29 -9.22 -9.89
N ASP A 48 -17.30 -8.44 -9.53
CA ASP A 48 -18.12 -7.63 -10.44
C ASP A 48 -18.71 -6.43 -9.67
N LYS A 49 -19.54 -5.61 -10.33
CA LYS A 49 -20.12 -4.41 -9.70
C LYS A 49 -21.04 -4.68 -8.50
N ASN A 50 -21.55 -5.91 -8.34
CA ASN A 50 -22.48 -6.30 -7.28
C ASN A 50 -21.86 -7.30 -6.30
N THR A 51 -20.69 -7.86 -6.64
CA THR A 51 -20.05 -8.94 -5.89
C THR A 51 -18.62 -8.58 -5.54
N PHE A 52 -18.28 -8.64 -4.28
CA PHE A 52 -16.90 -8.48 -3.84
C PHE A 52 -16.52 -9.53 -2.79
N LEU A 53 -15.24 -9.79 -2.70
CA LEU A 53 -14.62 -10.52 -1.60
C LEU A 53 -14.06 -9.53 -0.59
N TYR A 54 -14.06 -9.90 0.68
CA TYR A 54 -13.27 -9.20 1.67
C TYR A 54 -12.65 -10.18 2.67
N THR A 55 -11.49 -9.81 3.18
CA THR A 55 -10.80 -10.57 4.22
C THR A 55 -11.02 -9.93 5.57
N GLU A 56 -11.08 -10.72 6.61
CA GLU A 56 -11.00 -10.27 8.00
C GLU A 56 -9.70 -10.76 8.64
N ARG A 57 -8.98 -9.85 9.26
CA ARG A 57 -7.69 -10.16 9.89
C ARG A 57 -7.73 -11.39 10.80
N ARG A 58 -8.89 -11.72 11.39
CA ARG A 58 -9.06 -12.91 12.23
C ARG A 58 -8.97 -14.26 11.51
N GLY A 59 -8.65 -14.28 10.21
CA GLY A 59 -8.49 -15.51 9.44
C GLY A 59 -9.75 -15.93 8.69
N LYS A 60 -10.65 -15.02 8.38
CA LYS A 60 -11.87 -15.30 7.61
C LYS A 60 -11.91 -14.50 6.32
N MET A 61 -12.54 -15.08 5.31
CA MET A 61 -12.83 -14.44 4.03
C MET A 61 -14.31 -14.58 3.73
N PHE A 62 -14.88 -13.58 3.11
CA PHE A 62 -16.31 -13.55 2.78
C PHE A 62 -16.52 -13.10 1.34
N LYS A 63 -17.56 -13.62 0.73
CA LYS A 63 -18.13 -13.11 -0.51
C LYS A 63 -19.41 -12.36 -0.17
N VAL A 64 -19.52 -11.11 -0.61
CA VAL A 64 -20.72 -10.29 -0.47
C VAL A 64 -21.37 -10.14 -1.84
N TYR A 65 -22.65 -10.46 -1.89
CA TYR A 65 -23.49 -10.28 -3.08
C TYR A 65 -24.78 -9.58 -2.70
N ASN A 66 -25.06 -8.42 -3.28
CA ASN A 66 -26.23 -7.60 -2.96
C ASN A 66 -26.44 -7.33 -1.46
N GLY A 67 -25.33 -7.14 -0.71
CA GLY A 67 -25.34 -6.88 0.73
C GLY A 67 -25.38 -8.13 1.62
N GLU A 68 -25.69 -9.30 1.09
CA GLU A 68 -25.61 -10.58 1.81
C GLU A 68 -24.20 -11.16 1.78
N SER A 69 -23.70 -11.62 2.91
CA SER A 69 -22.36 -12.20 3.02
C SER A 69 -22.40 -13.71 3.23
N ILE A 70 -21.51 -14.41 2.54
CA ILE A 70 -21.28 -15.84 2.67
C ILE A 70 -19.82 -16.05 3.03
N GLU A 71 -19.54 -16.80 4.09
CA GLU A 71 -18.16 -17.15 4.47
C GLU A 71 -17.55 -18.10 3.43
N ILE A 72 -16.29 -17.85 3.08
CA ILE A 72 -15.49 -18.73 2.20
C ILE A 72 -14.82 -19.79 3.07
N GLU A 73 -14.98 -21.04 2.67
CA GLU A 73 -14.43 -22.20 3.36
C GLU A 73 -12.97 -22.49 2.96
N ASN A 74 -12.31 -23.35 3.71
CA ASN A 74 -10.96 -23.86 3.49
C ASN A 74 -9.84 -22.78 3.51
N ILE A 75 -10.02 -21.70 4.26
CA ILE A 75 -8.92 -20.75 4.52
C ILE A 75 -7.81 -21.48 5.30
N PRO A 76 -6.53 -21.37 4.89
CA PRO A 76 -5.42 -21.98 5.63
C PRO A 76 -5.33 -21.44 7.06
N ASP A 77 -4.70 -22.22 7.95
CA ASP A 77 -4.39 -21.76 9.29
C ASP A 77 -3.55 -20.47 9.28
N VAL A 78 -4.04 -19.47 9.98
CA VAL A 78 -3.45 -18.13 10.04
C VAL A 78 -2.88 -17.88 11.43
N PHE A 79 -1.64 -17.44 11.51
CA PHE A 79 -1.02 -17.06 12.77
C PHE A 79 -1.53 -15.71 13.26
N LEU A 80 -2.52 -15.75 14.17
CA LEU A 80 -3.13 -14.54 14.73
C LEU A 80 -2.27 -13.93 15.84
N LYS A 81 -1.56 -12.85 15.54
CA LYS A 81 -0.78 -12.12 16.53
C LYS A 81 -0.73 -10.62 16.20
N ASN A 82 -1.43 -9.81 16.99
CA ASN A 82 -1.49 -8.34 16.89
C ASN A 82 -1.84 -7.86 15.46
N GLN A 83 -0.85 -7.43 14.65
CA GLN A 83 -1.06 -6.96 13.28
C GLN A 83 -1.15 -8.11 12.26
N GLY A 84 -0.78 -9.32 12.62
CA GLY A 84 -0.86 -10.51 11.77
C GLY A 84 -2.27 -11.08 11.69
N GLY A 85 -2.52 -11.86 10.65
CA GLY A 85 -3.81 -12.47 10.37
C GLY A 85 -3.93 -12.85 8.90
N LEU A 86 -5.15 -13.03 8.41
CA LEU A 86 -5.46 -13.02 6.98
C LEU A 86 -5.52 -11.56 6.54
N LEU A 87 -4.81 -11.22 5.48
CA LEU A 87 -4.52 -9.84 5.16
C LEU A 87 -5.06 -9.48 3.77
N ASP A 88 -4.23 -9.37 2.76
CA ASP A 88 -4.67 -8.93 1.44
C ASP A 88 -5.28 -10.04 0.58
N ILE A 89 -6.09 -9.64 -0.37
CA ILE A 89 -6.62 -10.49 -1.44
C ILE A 89 -6.54 -9.75 -2.76
N GLU A 90 -6.16 -10.46 -3.82
CA GLU A 90 -6.06 -9.96 -5.18
C GLU A 90 -6.62 -11.02 -6.14
N LEU A 91 -7.46 -10.63 -7.09
CA LEU A 91 -7.94 -11.54 -8.13
C LEU A 91 -6.88 -11.69 -9.24
N HIS A 92 -6.79 -12.88 -9.80
CA HIS A 92 -6.02 -13.07 -11.03
C HIS A 92 -6.57 -12.16 -12.15
N PRO A 93 -5.73 -11.53 -13.00
CA PRO A 93 -6.22 -10.68 -14.10
C PRO A 93 -7.24 -11.35 -15.04
N ASN A 94 -7.21 -12.69 -15.15
CA ASN A 94 -8.17 -13.49 -15.90
C ASN A 94 -9.13 -14.28 -14.97
N PHE A 95 -9.49 -13.72 -13.81
CA PHE A 95 -10.32 -14.40 -12.80
C PHE A 95 -11.63 -14.94 -13.38
N SER A 96 -12.28 -14.22 -14.27
CA SER A 96 -13.52 -14.66 -14.92
C SER A 96 -13.40 -15.99 -15.71
N VAL A 97 -12.19 -16.41 -16.02
CA VAL A 97 -11.89 -17.65 -16.75
C VAL A 97 -11.39 -18.75 -15.81
N ASN A 98 -10.53 -18.39 -14.86
CA ASN A 98 -9.79 -19.37 -14.06
C ASN A 98 -10.20 -19.42 -12.58
N ASN A 99 -11.01 -18.48 -12.10
CA ASN A 99 -11.42 -18.32 -10.70
C ASN A 99 -10.24 -18.30 -9.71
N LYS A 100 -9.04 -17.93 -10.17
CA LYS A 100 -7.83 -17.95 -9.33
C LYS A 100 -7.75 -16.67 -8.51
N ILE A 101 -7.49 -16.81 -7.22
CA ILE A 101 -7.26 -15.71 -6.29
C ILE A 101 -5.90 -15.85 -5.64
N PHE A 102 -5.36 -14.72 -5.21
CA PHE A 102 -4.12 -14.64 -4.44
C PHE A 102 -4.42 -13.97 -3.11
N PHE A 103 -3.80 -14.42 -2.06
CA PHE A 103 -3.99 -13.83 -0.74
C PHE A 103 -2.72 -13.90 0.09
N SER A 104 -2.58 -12.97 1.01
CA SER A 104 -1.46 -12.92 1.93
C SER A 104 -1.93 -13.12 3.36
N PHE A 105 -1.10 -13.75 4.18
CA PHE A 105 -1.41 -14.01 5.57
C PHE A 105 -0.14 -14.20 6.40
N SER A 106 -0.28 -14.11 7.72
CA SER A 106 0.80 -14.46 8.63
C SER A 106 0.83 -15.97 8.85
N LYS A 107 1.99 -16.59 8.63
CA LYS A 107 2.25 -18.02 8.77
C LYS A 107 3.42 -18.25 9.72
N GLY A 108 3.30 -19.26 10.59
CA GLY A 108 4.30 -19.64 11.60
C GLY A 108 3.69 -19.84 12.97
N ASN A 109 4.49 -19.74 14.01
CA ASN A 109 4.07 -19.95 15.41
C ASN A 109 4.90 -19.12 16.39
N ASN A 110 4.63 -19.26 17.68
CA ASN A 110 5.37 -18.54 18.73
C ASN A 110 6.76 -19.14 19.04
N ASP A 111 7.02 -20.38 18.67
CA ASP A 111 8.25 -21.10 19.04
C ASP A 111 9.36 -20.85 18.01
N THR A 112 9.06 -21.03 16.72
CA THR A 112 10.02 -20.86 15.63
C THR A 112 10.00 -19.45 15.04
N GLY A 113 8.94 -18.70 15.27
CA GLY A 113 8.69 -17.40 14.68
C GLY A 113 7.61 -17.46 13.60
N ALA A 114 7.38 -16.32 12.96
CA ALA A 114 6.37 -16.21 11.92
C ALA A 114 6.75 -15.13 10.91
N ASN A 115 6.33 -15.31 9.66
CA ASN A 115 6.49 -14.29 8.63
C ASN A 115 5.27 -14.28 7.69
N THR A 116 5.26 -13.32 6.76
CA THR A 116 4.25 -13.20 5.73
C THR A 116 4.37 -14.35 4.74
N ALA A 117 3.25 -14.98 4.43
CA ALA A 117 3.09 -15.92 3.34
C ALA A 117 2.17 -15.35 2.27
N VAL A 118 2.41 -15.73 1.03
CA VAL A 118 1.56 -15.46 -0.13
C VAL A 118 1.13 -16.79 -0.71
N ALA A 119 -0.16 -16.94 -0.95
CA ALA A 119 -0.73 -18.15 -1.54
C ALA A 119 -1.63 -17.82 -2.72
N SER A 120 -1.84 -18.80 -3.60
CA SER A 120 -2.92 -18.81 -4.58
C SER A 120 -3.91 -19.93 -4.28
N ALA A 121 -5.14 -19.76 -4.75
CA ALA A 121 -6.18 -20.79 -4.70
C ALA A 121 -7.16 -20.61 -5.86
N THR A 122 -7.97 -21.63 -6.12
CA THR A 122 -9.14 -21.54 -7.01
C THR A 122 -10.39 -21.37 -6.17
N LEU A 123 -11.17 -20.32 -6.39
CA LEU A 123 -12.44 -20.11 -5.71
C LEU A 123 -13.54 -20.86 -6.44
N ILE A 124 -14.03 -21.95 -5.85
CA ILE A 124 -15.11 -22.77 -6.41
C ILE A 124 -16.29 -22.75 -5.42
N ASN A 125 -17.43 -22.29 -5.88
CA ASN A 125 -18.69 -22.15 -5.12
C ASN A 125 -18.57 -21.34 -3.84
N ASN A 126 -17.91 -21.32 -2.93
CA ASN A 126 -17.58 -20.52 -1.74
C ASN A 126 -16.50 -21.24 -0.95
N SER A 127 -15.64 -21.99 -1.63
CA SER A 127 -14.56 -22.75 -1.01
C SER A 127 -13.26 -22.50 -1.75
N LEU A 128 -12.15 -22.45 -1.05
CA LEU A 128 -10.82 -22.42 -1.64
C LEU A 128 -10.35 -23.83 -1.94
N GLU A 129 -10.06 -24.08 -3.20
CA GLU A 129 -9.49 -25.34 -3.70
C GLU A 129 -8.08 -25.11 -4.25
N ASN A 130 -7.26 -26.17 -4.34
CA ASN A 130 -5.91 -26.12 -4.91
C ASN A 130 -5.04 -25.00 -4.30
N ILE A 131 -5.00 -24.92 -2.98
CA ILE A 131 -4.23 -23.89 -2.29
C ILE A 131 -2.74 -24.21 -2.41
N GLU A 132 -1.96 -23.24 -2.94
CA GLU A 132 -0.52 -23.34 -3.10
C GLU A 132 0.18 -22.17 -2.41
N ILE A 133 1.21 -22.45 -1.60
CA ILE A 133 2.06 -21.40 -1.02
C ILE A 133 3.11 -21.03 -2.07
N LEU A 134 3.00 -19.79 -2.57
CA LEU A 134 3.90 -19.26 -3.60
C LEU A 134 5.17 -18.66 -2.99
N TYR A 135 5.05 -18.05 -1.84
CA TYR A 135 6.16 -17.48 -1.08
C TYR A 135 5.88 -17.54 0.43
N HIS A 136 6.93 -17.78 1.19
CA HIS A 136 6.89 -17.66 2.64
C HIS A 136 8.20 -17.05 3.12
N GLY A 137 8.13 -15.88 3.76
CA GLY A 137 9.30 -15.28 4.37
C GLY A 137 9.83 -16.14 5.51
N GLU A 138 11.15 -16.15 5.71
CA GLU A 138 11.76 -16.96 6.76
C GLU A 138 11.20 -16.62 8.15
N GLU A 139 10.92 -17.64 8.95
CA GLU A 139 10.43 -17.55 10.32
C GLU A 139 11.57 -17.15 11.27
N GLN A 140 12.02 -15.88 11.18
CA GLN A 140 13.19 -15.39 11.94
C GLN A 140 12.84 -14.54 13.15
N THR A 141 11.54 -14.32 13.42
CA THR A 141 11.11 -13.42 14.47
C THR A 141 9.75 -13.79 15.03
N THR A 142 9.59 -13.64 16.32
CA THR A 142 8.31 -13.70 17.01
C THR A 142 7.62 -12.33 17.09
N SER A 143 8.16 -11.30 16.42
CA SER A 143 7.55 -9.98 16.36
C SER A 143 6.15 -10.03 15.77
N SER A 144 5.25 -9.29 16.36
CA SER A 144 3.86 -9.16 15.93
C SER A 144 3.62 -7.95 15.03
N LEU A 145 4.69 -7.23 14.63
CA LEU A 145 4.64 -5.95 13.95
C LEU A 145 5.07 -6.06 12.48
N HIS A 146 4.61 -5.10 11.68
CA HIS A 146 5.11 -4.77 10.34
C HIS A 146 5.08 -5.99 9.39
N TRP A 147 3.89 -6.50 9.10
CA TRP A 147 3.73 -7.64 8.20
C TRP A 147 3.79 -7.23 6.72
N GLY A 148 3.54 -5.94 6.38
CA GLY A 148 3.36 -5.49 5.01
C GLY A 148 2.11 -6.08 4.39
N CYS A 149 2.27 -6.97 3.44
CA CYS A 149 1.29 -7.93 2.90
C CYS A 149 0.44 -7.46 1.72
N ARG A 150 0.60 -6.27 1.15
CA ARG A 150 -0.15 -5.90 -0.06
C ARG A 150 0.30 -6.72 -1.27
N LEU A 151 -0.67 -7.02 -2.13
CA LEU A 151 -0.51 -7.76 -3.38
C LEU A 151 -0.93 -6.88 -4.54
N GLN A 152 -0.27 -6.99 -5.69
CA GLN A 152 -0.68 -6.33 -6.91
C GLN A 152 -0.09 -6.99 -8.15
N PHE A 153 -0.90 -7.30 -9.14
CA PHE A 153 -0.41 -7.69 -10.45
C PHE A 153 0.00 -6.46 -11.28
N ASN A 154 1.14 -6.57 -11.96
CA ASN A 154 1.50 -5.59 -12.99
C ASN A 154 0.91 -5.97 -14.37
N ASN A 155 1.21 -5.16 -15.40
CA ASN A 155 0.71 -5.42 -16.75
C ASN A 155 1.32 -6.65 -17.43
N ASP A 156 2.50 -7.10 -16.97
CA ASP A 156 3.22 -8.25 -17.52
C ASP A 156 2.81 -9.57 -16.85
N GLY A 157 1.88 -9.53 -15.89
CA GLY A 157 1.41 -10.71 -15.16
C GLY A 157 2.28 -11.12 -13.98
N TYR A 158 3.24 -10.31 -13.57
CA TYR A 158 4.01 -10.56 -12.35
C TYR A 158 3.22 -10.13 -11.12
N LEU A 159 3.29 -10.93 -10.07
CA LEU A 159 2.73 -10.60 -8.76
C LEU A 159 3.77 -9.87 -7.91
N PHE A 160 3.47 -8.64 -7.53
CA PHE A 160 4.20 -7.88 -6.52
C PHE A 160 3.58 -8.07 -5.15
N PHE A 161 4.41 -8.12 -4.12
CA PHE A 161 3.93 -8.17 -2.74
C PHE A 161 4.94 -7.52 -1.79
N THR A 162 4.47 -7.21 -0.57
CA THR A 162 5.31 -6.54 0.44
C THR A 162 5.46 -7.38 1.70
N ILE A 163 6.62 -7.29 2.33
CA ILE A 163 6.86 -7.74 3.71
C ILE A 163 7.50 -6.57 4.45
N GLY A 164 6.91 -6.15 5.56
CA GLY A 164 7.47 -5.11 6.41
C GLY A 164 8.75 -5.56 7.13
N ASP A 165 9.45 -4.65 7.81
CA ASP A 165 10.74 -4.93 8.47
C ASP A 165 10.64 -5.88 9.66
N ARG A 166 9.44 -6.35 10.00
CA ARG A 166 9.14 -7.26 11.11
C ARG A 166 9.64 -6.74 12.46
N GLY A 167 9.66 -5.40 12.63
CA GLY A 167 10.16 -4.74 13.82
C GLY A 167 11.68 -4.82 14.02
N ASN A 168 12.43 -5.31 13.04
CA ASN A 168 13.89 -5.45 13.11
C ASN A 168 14.60 -4.51 12.11
N ARG A 169 14.40 -3.21 12.31
CA ARG A 169 14.88 -2.16 11.41
C ARG A 169 16.38 -2.17 11.17
N ASN A 170 17.16 -2.57 12.16
CA ASN A 170 18.62 -2.52 12.06
C ASN A 170 19.22 -3.70 11.28
N LYS A 171 18.44 -4.74 11.02
CA LYS A 171 18.89 -5.95 10.36
C LYS A 171 18.21 -6.18 9.00
N ASN A 172 16.87 -6.17 8.95
CA ASN A 172 16.15 -6.67 7.81
C ASN A 172 16.16 -5.70 6.60
N PRO A 173 15.76 -4.41 6.69
CA PRO A 173 15.49 -3.59 5.51
C PRO A 173 16.70 -3.44 4.57
N GLN A 174 17.90 -3.29 5.11
CA GLN A 174 19.12 -3.04 4.34
C GLN A 174 19.89 -4.31 3.95
N ASN A 175 19.45 -5.48 4.40
CA ASN A 175 20.11 -6.76 4.10
C ASN A 175 19.29 -7.57 3.12
N ILE A 176 19.74 -7.68 1.87
CA ILE A 176 19.06 -8.44 0.81
C ILE A 176 19.12 -9.97 0.98
N ALA A 177 19.95 -10.49 1.89
CA ALA A 177 19.96 -11.90 2.25
C ALA A 177 18.79 -12.30 3.19
N LEU A 178 18.07 -11.32 3.75
CA LEU A 178 17.00 -11.52 4.72
C LEU A 178 15.66 -11.04 4.18
N ASP A 179 14.60 -11.69 4.61
CA ASP A 179 13.25 -11.21 4.41
C ASP A 179 12.93 -10.03 5.34
N GLY A 180 11.97 -9.22 4.91
CA GLY A 180 11.46 -8.08 5.66
C GLY A 180 12.05 -6.72 5.26
N GLY A 181 11.16 -5.71 5.18
CA GLY A 181 11.45 -4.38 4.66
C GLY A 181 11.73 -4.39 3.16
N LYS A 182 10.89 -5.09 2.38
CA LYS A 182 11.06 -5.33 0.95
C LYS A 182 9.76 -5.24 0.18
N VAL A 183 9.88 -4.92 -1.10
CA VAL A 183 8.92 -5.26 -2.14
C VAL A 183 9.49 -6.43 -2.95
N TYR A 184 8.66 -7.40 -3.23
CA TYR A 184 9.00 -8.63 -3.94
C TYR A 184 8.28 -8.71 -5.27
N ARG A 185 8.82 -9.50 -6.21
CA ARG A 185 8.20 -9.83 -7.50
C ARG A 185 8.40 -11.30 -7.82
N ILE A 186 7.31 -12.00 -8.10
CA ILE A 186 7.29 -13.41 -8.51
C ILE A 186 6.38 -13.60 -9.72
N ASN A 187 6.51 -14.74 -10.40
CA ASN A 187 5.51 -15.23 -11.34
C ASN A 187 4.24 -15.69 -10.60
N GLU A 188 3.13 -15.84 -11.30
CA GLU A 188 1.85 -16.30 -10.73
C GLU A 188 1.89 -17.73 -10.16
N ASP A 189 2.91 -18.51 -10.50
CA ASP A 189 3.18 -19.86 -9.99
C ASP A 189 4.22 -19.89 -8.85
N GLY A 190 4.67 -18.72 -8.38
CA GLY A 190 5.68 -18.58 -7.33
C GLY A 190 7.13 -18.69 -7.80
N THR A 191 7.38 -19.01 -9.07
CA THR A 191 8.74 -19.01 -9.62
C THR A 191 9.32 -17.60 -9.71
N ILE A 192 10.64 -17.50 -9.74
CA ILE A 192 11.33 -16.21 -9.73
C ILE A 192 11.58 -15.74 -11.17
N PRO A 193 11.16 -14.52 -11.55
CA PRO A 193 11.51 -13.92 -12.83
C PRO A 193 13.03 -13.82 -13.03
N ASN A 194 13.52 -14.19 -14.20
CA ASN A 194 14.96 -14.22 -14.52
C ASN A 194 15.59 -12.82 -14.55
N ASP A 195 14.77 -11.77 -14.68
CA ASP A 195 15.16 -10.37 -14.72
C ASP A 195 14.96 -9.66 -13.37
N ASN A 196 14.71 -10.40 -12.29
CA ASN A 196 14.73 -9.80 -10.94
C ASN A 196 16.13 -9.26 -10.62
N PRO A 197 16.23 -8.08 -9.96
CA PRO A 197 17.50 -7.37 -9.82
C PRO A 197 18.59 -8.12 -9.06
N PHE A 198 18.20 -9.03 -8.16
CA PHE A 198 19.14 -9.78 -7.31
C PHE A 198 19.22 -11.25 -7.65
N VAL A 199 18.69 -11.69 -8.82
CA VAL A 199 18.63 -13.10 -9.21
C VAL A 199 20.02 -13.75 -9.33
N ASN A 200 21.02 -12.97 -9.72
CA ASN A 200 22.42 -13.42 -9.90
C ASN A 200 23.31 -13.05 -8.69
N GLU A 201 22.79 -12.39 -7.67
CA GLU A 201 23.57 -12.00 -6.51
C GLU A 201 23.64 -13.14 -5.49
N SER A 202 24.87 -13.54 -5.14
CA SER A 202 25.07 -14.64 -4.20
C SER A 202 24.59 -14.30 -2.81
N GLY A 203 23.79 -15.18 -2.21
CA GLY A 203 23.22 -15.00 -0.88
C GLY A 203 21.98 -14.08 -0.82
N ALA A 204 21.61 -13.40 -1.90
CA ALA A 204 20.40 -12.58 -1.93
C ALA A 204 19.12 -13.42 -2.05
N LYS A 205 18.03 -12.93 -1.46
CA LYS A 205 16.68 -13.44 -1.72
C LYS A 205 16.25 -13.01 -3.11
N LYS A 206 16.16 -13.96 -4.03
CA LYS A 206 15.98 -13.70 -5.47
C LYS A 206 14.63 -13.08 -5.84
N ALA A 207 13.62 -13.22 -4.98
CA ALA A 207 12.31 -12.60 -5.16
C ALA A 207 12.30 -11.10 -4.87
N ILE A 208 13.32 -10.54 -4.22
CA ILE A 208 13.39 -9.11 -3.88
C ILE A 208 13.43 -8.27 -5.15
N PHE A 209 12.51 -7.28 -5.22
CA PHE A 209 12.48 -6.29 -6.29
C PHE A 209 13.05 -4.93 -5.85
N SER A 210 12.71 -4.50 -4.62
CA SER A 210 13.30 -3.33 -3.96
C SER A 210 13.45 -3.56 -2.46
N TYR A 211 14.27 -2.75 -1.78
CA TYR A 211 14.61 -2.93 -0.38
C TYR A 211 14.71 -1.60 0.38
N GLY A 212 14.94 -1.66 1.69
CA GLY A 212 15.03 -0.45 2.50
C GLY A 212 13.67 0.14 2.86
N HIS A 213 12.62 -0.69 2.93
CA HIS A 213 11.26 -0.31 3.36
C HIS A 213 11.04 -0.59 4.84
N ARG A 214 10.09 0.15 5.44
CA ARG A 214 9.67 -0.12 6.82
C ARG A 214 8.46 -1.02 6.92
N ASN A 215 7.30 -0.57 6.43
CA ASN A 215 6.06 -1.32 6.51
C ASN A 215 5.07 -0.84 5.44
N PRO A 216 5.24 -1.25 4.19
CA PRO A 216 4.30 -0.90 3.12
C PRO A 216 2.94 -1.55 3.38
N GLN A 217 1.89 -0.72 3.44
CA GLN A 217 0.51 -1.11 3.81
C GLN A 217 -0.49 -0.88 2.68
N GLY A 218 -0.13 -0.12 1.66
CA GLY A 218 -0.93 0.10 0.46
C GLY A 218 -0.07 -0.11 -0.79
N MET A 219 -0.69 -0.58 -1.86
CA MET A 219 -0.07 -0.76 -3.16
C MET A 219 -1.13 -0.65 -4.25
N PHE A 220 -0.80 0.03 -5.32
CA PHE A 220 -1.58 -0.02 -6.55
C PHE A 220 -0.67 0.04 -7.77
N LYS A 221 -1.20 -0.41 -8.90
CA LYS A 221 -0.59 -0.22 -10.22
C LYS A 221 -1.14 1.06 -10.83
N HIS A 222 -0.26 2.03 -11.12
CA HIS A 222 -0.67 3.28 -11.74
C HIS A 222 -1.28 3.02 -13.14
N PRO A 223 -2.54 3.41 -13.40
CA PRO A 223 -3.27 2.94 -14.57
C PRO A 223 -2.73 3.48 -15.90
N LEU A 224 -2.00 4.61 -15.87
CA LEU A 224 -1.45 5.23 -17.08
C LEU A 224 0.00 4.80 -17.36
N THR A 225 0.83 4.62 -16.32
CA THR A 225 2.25 4.31 -16.49
C THR A 225 2.56 2.84 -16.30
N GLY A 226 1.70 2.08 -15.60
CA GLY A 226 1.94 0.68 -15.23
C GLY A 226 2.89 0.48 -14.05
N GLU A 227 3.43 1.57 -13.49
CA GLU A 227 4.32 1.54 -12.34
C GLU A 227 3.61 1.05 -11.08
N ILE A 228 4.34 0.35 -10.22
CA ILE A 228 3.87 -0.03 -8.90
C ILE A 228 4.17 1.10 -7.91
N TRP A 229 3.15 1.59 -7.25
CA TRP A 229 3.24 2.59 -6.21
C TRP A 229 2.88 1.99 -4.86
N THR A 230 3.59 2.37 -3.81
CA THR A 230 3.29 1.94 -2.44
C THR A 230 3.16 3.11 -1.49
N ASN A 231 2.36 2.94 -0.44
CA ASN A 231 2.51 3.76 0.75
C ASN A 231 3.04 2.93 1.91
N GLU A 232 3.77 3.56 2.81
CA GLU A 232 4.31 2.87 3.97
C GLU A 232 4.30 3.71 5.25
N HIS A 233 4.21 3.00 6.39
CA HIS A 233 4.27 3.62 7.69
C HIS A 233 5.69 4.03 8.06
N GLY A 234 5.89 5.30 8.34
CA GLY A 234 6.98 5.77 9.18
C GLY A 234 6.76 5.44 10.67
N PRO A 235 7.67 5.83 11.55
CA PRO A 235 7.45 5.69 12.99
C PRO A 235 6.57 6.84 13.53
N ARG A 236 7.17 7.89 14.07
CA ARG A 236 6.47 9.11 14.48
C ARG A 236 6.73 10.21 13.44
N GLY A 237 5.89 10.27 12.40
CA GLY A 237 6.14 10.98 11.14
C GLY A 237 6.95 10.13 10.16
N GLY A 238 7.11 10.63 8.93
CA GLY A 238 7.85 9.95 7.87
C GLY A 238 7.12 8.74 7.30
N ASP A 239 5.79 8.76 7.27
CA ASP A 239 5.03 7.91 6.37
C ASP A 239 5.30 8.38 4.94
N GLU A 240 5.31 7.48 3.95
CA GLU A 240 5.79 7.78 2.61
C GLU A 240 4.88 7.23 1.51
N ILE A 241 4.94 7.88 0.34
CA ILE A 241 4.51 7.31 -0.94
C ILE A 241 5.77 7.10 -1.77
N ASN A 242 5.93 5.90 -2.30
CA ASN A 242 7.08 5.51 -3.09
C ASN A 242 6.65 4.94 -4.45
N ILE A 243 7.34 5.34 -5.53
CA ILE A 243 7.27 4.70 -6.85
C ILE A 243 8.33 3.61 -6.89
N ILE A 244 7.90 2.36 -7.07
CA ILE A 244 8.79 1.21 -6.90
C ILE A 244 9.59 0.92 -8.16
N SER A 245 10.91 0.93 -8.02
CA SER A 245 11.86 0.67 -9.10
C SER A 245 12.79 -0.50 -8.78
N SER A 246 13.18 -1.23 -9.84
CA SER A 246 14.00 -2.44 -9.77
C SER A 246 15.36 -2.18 -9.12
N GLY A 247 15.72 -2.96 -8.10
CA GLY A 247 17.01 -2.93 -7.41
C GLY A 247 17.25 -1.75 -6.50
N LYS A 248 16.27 -0.86 -6.33
CA LYS A 248 16.42 0.39 -5.59
C LYS A 248 16.27 0.21 -4.08
N ASN A 249 17.02 1.08 -3.34
CA ASN A 249 17.03 1.17 -1.89
C ASN A 249 16.24 2.40 -1.42
N TYR A 250 15.17 2.18 -0.67
CA TYR A 250 14.29 3.24 -0.14
C TYR A 250 14.73 3.75 1.25
N GLY A 251 15.90 3.34 1.69
CA GLY A 251 16.68 4.00 2.72
C GLY A 251 16.37 3.65 4.17
N TRP A 252 15.20 3.13 4.52
CA TRP A 252 14.89 2.78 5.91
C TRP A 252 15.89 1.78 6.49
N PRO A 253 16.45 1.98 7.71
CA PRO A 253 16.28 3.13 8.62
C PRO A 253 17.42 4.16 8.51
N LYS A 254 18.27 4.09 7.48
CA LYS A 254 19.42 4.98 7.29
C LYS A 254 19.00 6.41 6.98
N ILE A 255 17.93 6.58 6.23
CA ILE A 255 17.23 7.85 6.01
C ILE A 255 15.78 7.74 6.46
N THR A 256 15.20 8.81 7.00
CA THR A 256 13.77 8.92 7.31
C THR A 256 13.41 10.34 7.73
N TYR A 257 12.18 10.75 7.43
CA TYR A 257 11.58 11.99 7.92
C TYR A 257 10.94 11.85 9.32
N GLY A 258 10.94 10.62 9.87
CA GLY A 258 10.36 10.30 11.17
C GLY A 258 11.38 10.25 12.31
N ILE A 259 10.84 10.19 13.53
CA ILE A 259 11.61 10.00 14.76
C ILE A 259 11.09 8.81 15.55
N ASN A 260 11.80 8.33 16.54
CA ASN A 260 11.34 7.28 17.45
C ASN A 260 10.05 7.69 18.17
N TYR A 261 9.20 6.74 18.57
CA TYR A 261 8.02 7.02 19.39
C TYR A 261 8.37 7.66 20.73
N SER A 262 9.58 7.42 21.26
CA SER A 262 10.13 8.09 22.44
C SER A 262 10.47 9.58 22.22
N GLY A 263 10.47 10.05 20.98
CA GLY A 263 10.87 11.40 20.60
C GLY A 263 12.36 11.54 20.27
N THR A 264 13.15 10.49 20.41
CA THR A 264 14.57 10.51 20.05
C THR A 264 14.78 10.37 18.53
N THR A 265 15.86 10.91 18.01
CA THR A 265 16.23 10.82 16.59
C THR A 265 16.60 9.37 16.21
N ILE A 266 16.19 8.94 15.01
CA ILE A 266 16.62 7.68 14.40
C ILE A 266 17.91 7.90 13.63
N THR A 267 17.88 8.87 12.74
CA THR A 267 19.00 9.38 11.95
C THR A 267 18.81 10.88 11.69
N ASN A 268 19.88 11.60 11.44
CA ASN A 268 19.83 12.99 10.97
C ASN A 268 19.71 13.08 9.46
N ASP A 269 19.99 11.99 8.76
CA ASP A 269 20.02 11.94 7.32
C ASP A 269 18.58 11.81 6.75
N LYS A 270 18.28 12.63 5.76
CA LYS A 270 17.03 12.60 5.00
C LYS A 270 17.27 12.09 3.59
N ASP A 271 18.50 12.24 3.11
CA ASP A 271 18.96 11.86 1.80
C ASP A 271 20.40 11.33 1.89
N LEU A 272 20.66 10.20 1.23
CA LEU A 272 21.98 9.61 1.12
C LEU A 272 22.19 9.07 -0.30
N PRO A 273 23.40 9.14 -0.86
CA PRO A 273 23.68 8.60 -2.18
C PRO A 273 23.26 7.14 -2.33
N GLY A 274 22.55 6.82 -3.41
CA GLY A 274 22.05 5.48 -3.71
C GLY A 274 20.78 5.07 -2.96
N MET A 275 20.11 6.03 -2.32
CA MET A 275 18.80 5.85 -1.69
C MET A 275 17.76 6.71 -2.36
N GLU A 276 16.60 6.11 -2.67
CA GLU A 276 15.49 6.79 -3.33
C GLU A 276 14.75 7.68 -2.34
N GLN A 277 14.28 8.83 -2.84
CA GLN A 277 13.44 9.73 -2.08
C GLN A 277 11.97 9.42 -2.34
N PRO A 278 11.11 9.53 -1.31
CA PRO A 278 9.67 9.35 -1.50
C PRO A 278 9.08 10.44 -2.42
N LEU A 279 8.08 10.07 -3.20
CA LEU A 279 7.26 11.03 -3.94
C LEU A 279 6.60 12.03 -2.99
N TYR A 280 6.15 11.56 -1.85
CA TYR A 280 5.50 12.35 -0.82
C TYR A 280 5.72 11.73 0.57
N TYR A 281 5.75 12.56 1.61
CA TYR A 281 5.82 12.09 2.99
C TYR A 281 4.94 12.90 3.95
N TRP A 282 4.51 12.27 5.04
CA TRP A 282 3.70 12.90 6.08
C TRP A 282 4.47 13.12 7.38
N VAL A 283 4.43 14.36 7.88
CA VAL A 283 4.81 14.72 9.24
C VAL A 283 3.74 15.68 9.77
N PRO A 284 2.97 15.27 10.78
CA PRO A 284 2.98 14.00 11.51
C PRO A 284 2.45 12.82 10.70
N SER A 285 2.77 11.58 11.13
CA SER A 285 2.26 10.34 10.56
C SER A 285 0.74 10.28 10.57
N ILE A 286 0.13 9.85 9.47
CA ILE A 286 -1.30 9.56 9.33
C ILE A 286 -1.62 8.08 9.50
N ALA A 287 -0.58 7.22 9.51
CA ALA A 287 -0.65 5.76 9.40
C ALA A 287 -1.43 5.34 8.14
N PRO A 288 -0.85 5.53 6.93
CA PRO A 288 -1.51 5.23 5.66
C PRO A 288 -1.76 3.73 5.51
N SER A 289 -2.82 3.36 4.80
CA SER A 289 -3.23 1.96 4.64
C SER A 289 -3.68 1.70 3.20
N GLY A 290 -4.94 1.38 2.95
CA GLY A 290 -5.46 1.22 1.59
C GLY A 290 -5.07 2.40 0.70
N PHE A 291 -4.73 2.10 -0.56
CA PHE A 291 -4.08 3.03 -1.46
C PHE A 291 -4.56 2.78 -2.88
N GLU A 292 -5.17 3.77 -3.51
CA GLU A 292 -5.77 3.58 -4.82
C GLU A 292 -5.68 4.85 -5.68
N TYR A 293 -5.56 4.69 -6.99
CA TYR A 293 -5.68 5.77 -7.95
C TYR A 293 -7.12 5.90 -8.43
N LEU A 294 -7.73 7.06 -8.24
CA LEU A 294 -9.11 7.29 -8.64
C LEU A 294 -9.22 7.51 -10.15
N ASN A 295 -9.62 6.47 -10.86
CA ASN A 295 -9.97 6.53 -12.27
C ASN A 295 -11.48 6.25 -12.44
N SER A 296 -12.30 7.29 -12.23
CA SER A 296 -13.75 7.15 -12.28
C SER A 296 -14.45 8.40 -12.77
N LYS A 297 -15.37 8.23 -13.73
CA LYS A 297 -16.24 9.29 -14.24
C LYS A 297 -17.30 9.74 -13.24
N LYS A 298 -17.56 8.95 -12.19
CA LYS A 298 -18.54 9.31 -11.15
C LYS A 298 -18.06 10.48 -10.30
N TYR A 299 -16.74 10.59 -10.10
CA TYR A 299 -16.10 11.67 -9.33
C TYR A 299 -15.29 12.56 -10.26
N TYR A 300 -15.97 13.15 -11.25
CA TYR A 300 -15.30 13.89 -12.34
C TYR A 300 -14.20 14.84 -11.84
N ASP A 301 -14.50 15.66 -10.82
CA ASP A 301 -13.55 16.64 -10.27
C ASP A 301 -12.47 16.03 -9.37
N TRP A 302 -12.63 14.77 -8.97
CA TRP A 302 -11.63 14.03 -8.21
C TRP A 302 -10.81 13.07 -9.05
N ASN A 303 -11.22 12.86 -10.30
CA ASN A 303 -10.55 11.91 -11.19
C ASN A 303 -9.08 12.24 -11.35
N GLY A 304 -8.21 11.23 -11.31
CA GLY A 304 -6.76 11.41 -11.34
C GLY A 304 -6.12 11.68 -9.97
N SER A 305 -6.90 11.72 -8.89
CA SER A 305 -6.36 11.83 -7.52
C SER A 305 -5.93 10.47 -6.97
N ILE A 306 -5.07 10.50 -5.97
CA ILE A 306 -4.74 9.34 -5.14
C ILE A 306 -5.60 9.36 -3.89
N LEU A 307 -6.12 8.20 -3.51
CA LEU A 307 -6.88 7.96 -2.30
C LEU A 307 -6.04 7.17 -1.30
N VAL A 308 -5.95 7.65 -0.05
CA VAL A 308 -5.16 7.03 1.03
C VAL A 308 -6.00 6.88 2.28
N GLY A 309 -6.17 5.67 2.77
CA GLY A 309 -6.82 5.43 4.05
C GLY A 309 -5.95 5.90 5.22
N SER A 310 -6.51 6.67 6.16
CA SER A 310 -5.82 7.06 7.40
C SER A 310 -6.33 6.24 8.58
N LEU A 311 -5.46 5.41 9.14
CA LEU A 311 -5.79 4.64 10.35
C LEU A 311 -5.76 5.53 11.61
N LYS A 312 -4.88 6.51 11.64
CA LYS A 312 -4.67 7.34 12.84
C LYS A 312 -5.75 8.40 13.00
N TYR A 313 -6.09 9.09 11.93
CA TYR A 313 -7.01 10.23 11.97
C TYR A 313 -8.41 9.89 11.46
N MET A 314 -8.67 8.63 11.07
CA MET A 314 -10.01 8.11 10.79
C MET A 314 -10.73 8.83 9.65
N TYR A 315 -10.03 9.05 8.54
CA TYR A 315 -10.57 9.64 7.31
C TYR A 315 -9.96 8.97 6.06
N LEU A 316 -10.55 9.22 4.91
CA LEU A 316 -9.92 9.00 3.61
C LEU A 316 -9.21 10.30 3.21
N GLU A 317 -7.92 10.24 2.88
CA GLU A 317 -7.20 11.38 2.33
C GLU A 317 -7.19 11.31 0.80
N ARG A 318 -7.55 12.41 0.16
CA ARG A 318 -7.41 12.59 -1.28
C ARG A 318 -6.20 13.48 -1.54
N LEU A 319 -5.28 13.01 -2.37
CA LEU A 319 -4.12 13.74 -2.84
C LEU A 319 -4.33 14.13 -4.29
N VAL A 320 -4.32 15.41 -4.58
CA VAL A 320 -4.39 15.95 -5.94
C VAL A 320 -2.98 16.09 -6.49
N LEU A 321 -2.75 15.48 -7.65
CA LEU A 321 -1.45 15.50 -8.31
C LEU A 321 -1.40 16.57 -9.40
N ASP A 322 -0.19 17.07 -9.68
CA ASP A 322 0.09 17.80 -10.91
C ASP A 322 0.44 16.85 -12.07
N GLN A 323 0.70 17.41 -13.24
CA GLN A 323 1.07 16.65 -14.44
C GLN A 323 2.41 15.90 -14.33
N ASN A 324 3.21 16.19 -13.30
CA ASN A 324 4.48 15.54 -12.99
C ASN A 324 4.35 14.56 -11.79
N ASN A 325 3.12 14.26 -11.38
CA ASN A 325 2.78 13.44 -10.21
C ASN A 325 3.18 14.05 -8.84
N ASN A 326 3.52 15.34 -8.75
CA ASN A 326 3.74 15.97 -7.45
C ASN A 326 2.42 16.24 -6.75
N VAL A 327 2.38 16.02 -5.45
CA VAL A 327 1.20 16.33 -4.62
C VAL A 327 1.08 17.85 -4.46
N LYS A 328 0.08 18.43 -5.11
CA LYS A 328 -0.23 19.87 -5.01
C LYS A 328 -1.14 20.19 -3.85
N TYR A 329 -2.07 19.28 -3.55
CA TYR A 329 -3.13 19.54 -2.60
C TYR A 329 -3.56 18.26 -1.91
N ARG A 330 -4.00 18.40 -0.65
CA ARG A 330 -4.55 17.32 0.17
C ARG A 330 -5.89 17.74 0.73
N GLU A 331 -6.84 16.85 0.76
CA GLU A 331 -8.10 17.05 1.48
C GLU A 331 -8.52 15.80 2.23
N LYS A 332 -9.33 16.02 3.26
CA LYS A 332 -9.93 14.94 4.02
C LYS A 332 -11.32 14.66 3.49
N VAL A 333 -11.58 13.42 3.20
CA VAL A 333 -12.87 12.90 2.75
C VAL A 333 -13.36 11.92 3.80
N ALA A 334 -14.68 11.84 4.01
CA ALA A 334 -15.28 10.92 4.97
C ALA A 334 -14.69 11.05 6.40
N GLU A 335 -14.53 12.28 6.90
CA GLU A 335 -13.97 12.52 8.23
C GLU A 335 -14.77 11.80 9.32
N ASN A 336 -14.06 11.25 10.31
CA ASN A 336 -14.60 10.50 11.45
C ASN A 336 -15.33 9.19 11.09
N ILE A 337 -15.19 8.69 9.86
CA ILE A 337 -15.78 7.41 9.46
C ILE A 337 -15.25 6.25 10.32
N GLY A 338 -14.01 6.31 10.74
CA GLY A 338 -13.27 5.30 11.49
C GLY A 338 -11.91 5.03 10.84
N ARG A 339 -11.18 4.05 11.36
CA ARG A 339 -9.88 3.66 10.84
C ARG A 339 -10.05 3.03 9.45
N VAL A 340 -9.78 3.79 8.40
CA VAL A 340 -9.89 3.31 7.02
C VAL A 340 -8.73 2.35 6.77
N ARG A 341 -9.05 1.07 6.56
CA ARG A 341 -8.08 -0.01 6.37
C ARG A 341 -7.76 -0.26 4.92
N ASP A 342 -8.79 -0.22 4.07
CA ASP A 342 -8.65 -0.42 2.65
C ASP A 342 -9.51 0.55 1.85
N VAL A 343 -9.08 0.82 0.65
CA VAL A 343 -9.75 1.66 -0.34
C VAL A 343 -9.74 0.92 -1.66
N LYS A 344 -10.91 0.75 -2.29
CA LYS A 344 -11.02 0.10 -3.60
C LYS A 344 -12.03 0.82 -4.48
N ILE A 345 -11.77 0.85 -5.77
CA ILE A 345 -12.72 1.36 -6.76
C ILE A 345 -13.48 0.18 -7.37
N SER A 346 -14.80 0.20 -7.24
CA SER A 346 -15.65 -0.84 -7.85
C SER A 346 -15.61 -0.78 -9.39
N PRO A 347 -15.93 -1.87 -10.10
CA PRO A 347 -15.96 -1.90 -11.57
C PRO A 347 -16.88 -0.86 -12.20
N ASP A 348 -17.94 -0.42 -11.50
CA ASP A 348 -18.81 0.66 -11.92
C ASP A 348 -18.39 2.04 -11.42
N GLY A 349 -17.21 2.13 -10.79
CA GLY A 349 -16.49 3.37 -10.48
C GLY A 349 -16.84 4.02 -9.15
N PHE A 350 -17.45 3.35 -8.18
CA PHE A 350 -17.65 3.88 -6.83
C PHE A 350 -16.44 3.60 -5.92
N ILE A 351 -16.18 4.52 -4.99
CA ILE A 351 -15.17 4.35 -3.94
C ILE A 351 -15.79 3.51 -2.81
N TYR A 352 -15.11 2.43 -2.44
CA TYR A 352 -15.44 1.60 -1.29
C TYR A 352 -14.32 1.68 -0.24
N LEU A 353 -14.73 1.66 1.03
CA LEU A 353 -13.83 1.75 2.17
C LEU A 353 -14.07 0.57 3.11
N ALA A 354 -13.01 -0.16 3.46
CA ALA A 354 -13.02 -1.06 4.61
C ALA A 354 -12.64 -0.27 5.86
N VAL A 355 -13.48 -0.31 6.89
CA VAL A 355 -13.29 0.46 8.13
C VAL A 355 -13.24 -0.48 9.33
N ASP A 356 -12.11 -0.44 10.06
CA ASP A 356 -11.86 -1.31 11.22
C ASP A 356 -13.05 -1.30 12.18
N ASN A 357 -13.61 -2.49 12.50
CA ASN A 357 -14.71 -2.72 13.45
C ASN A 357 -16.02 -1.96 13.13
N LYS A 358 -16.25 -1.63 11.85
CA LYS A 358 -17.46 -0.95 11.41
C LYS A 358 -18.06 -1.53 10.14
N GLY A 359 -17.22 -2.09 9.25
CA GLY A 359 -17.69 -2.71 8.01
C GLY A 359 -17.18 -2.07 6.73
N ILE A 360 -17.95 -2.27 5.66
CA ILE A 360 -17.67 -1.79 4.32
C ILE A 360 -18.61 -0.65 3.98
N PHE A 361 -18.06 0.46 3.52
CA PHE A 361 -18.79 1.66 3.17
C PHE A 361 -18.55 2.04 1.72
N LYS A 362 -19.51 2.76 1.13
CA LYS A 362 -19.44 3.28 -0.22
C LYS A 362 -19.64 4.79 -0.19
N ILE A 363 -18.82 5.52 -0.91
CA ILE A 363 -18.98 6.97 -1.12
C ILE A 363 -19.82 7.14 -2.39
N VAL A 364 -20.89 7.91 -2.31
CA VAL A 364 -21.81 8.18 -3.42
C VAL A 364 -21.83 9.69 -3.67
N PRO A 365 -21.34 10.17 -4.84
CA PRO A 365 -21.35 11.58 -5.21
C PRO A 365 -22.75 12.10 -5.55
#